data_21b3769c2037a4e8b7b6965fb7da480a
#
_entry.id   21b3769c2037a4e8b7b6965fb7da480a
#
_cell.length_a   1.000
_cell.length_b   1.000
_cell.length_c   1.000
_cell.angle_alpha   90.00
_cell.angle_beta   90.00
_cell.angle_gamma   90.00
#
_symmetry.space_group_name_H-M   'P 1'
#
loop_
_entity.id
_entity.type
_entity.pdbx_description
1 polymer ?
#
loop_
_entity_poly.entity_id
_entity_poly.type
_entity_poly.pdbx_seq_one_letter_code
_entity_poly.pdbx_strand_id
1 'polypeptide(L)'
;MIIEKARELGIAISESEEFINMTRTREAMEADEQLMANLNEYNAMQQSIMDIMSSDTDNTQAVQDMSRDIERLHDELLVNETFHAMLEAQARFQQLMKQVNRVIGLCIGAEEHNEPDSDEEEEGGCNGCCSHCTGCTH
;
A
#
# COMPACT_ATOMS: atom_id res chain seq x y z
N MET A 1 -2.93 -5.40 -33.80
CA MET A 1 -2.97 -3.93 -33.62
C MET A 1 -3.11 -3.49 -32.17
N ILE A 2 -4.17 -3.84 -31.42
CA ILE A 2 -4.30 -3.45 -29.99
C ILE A 2 -3.19 -4.04 -29.13
N ILE A 3 -2.89 -5.32 -29.29
CA ILE A 3 -1.84 -6.01 -28.52
C ILE A 3 -0.44 -5.47 -28.83
N GLU A 4 -0.19 -5.07 -30.06
CA GLU A 4 1.08 -4.41 -30.44
C GLU A 4 1.22 -3.07 -29.73
N LYS A 5 0.17 -2.26 -29.70
CA LYS A 5 0.18 -0.97 -28.97
C LYS A 5 0.29 -1.16 -27.45
N ALA A 6 -0.33 -2.19 -26.90
CA ALA A 6 -0.14 -2.53 -25.49
C ALA A 6 1.30 -2.96 -25.18
N ARG A 7 1.96 -3.68 -26.10
CA ARG A 7 3.38 -4.03 -25.97
C ARG A 7 4.29 -2.81 -26.05
N GLU A 8 4.05 -1.92 -27.01
CA GLU A 8 4.78 -0.65 -27.14
C GLU A 8 4.65 0.19 -25.85
N LEU A 9 3.46 0.30 -25.29
CA LEU A 9 3.21 0.97 -24.01
C LEU A 9 3.97 0.29 -22.86
N GLY A 10 3.94 -1.04 -22.77
CA GLY A 10 4.68 -1.80 -21.77
C GLY A 10 6.18 -1.57 -21.84
N ILE A 11 6.74 -1.52 -23.05
CA ILE A 11 8.16 -1.20 -23.28
C ILE A 11 8.44 0.24 -22.80
N ALA A 12 7.63 1.21 -23.21
CA ALA A 12 7.80 2.60 -22.80
C ALA A 12 7.75 2.77 -21.27
N ILE A 13 6.86 2.04 -20.58
CA ILE A 13 6.80 2.03 -19.10
C ILE A 13 8.08 1.43 -18.52
N SER A 14 8.59 0.33 -19.07
CA SER A 14 9.81 -0.33 -18.56
C SER A 14 11.08 0.48 -18.79
N GLU A 15 11.07 1.39 -19.77
CA GLU A 15 12.16 2.32 -20.08
C GLU A 15 12.01 3.66 -19.33
N SER A 16 10.92 3.87 -18.60
CA SER A 16 10.71 5.10 -17.85
C SER A 16 11.69 5.23 -16.69
N GLU A 17 12.04 6.47 -16.36
CA GLU A 17 12.92 6.77 -15.23
C GLU A 17 12.35 6.24 -13.92
N GLU A 18 11.04 6.33 -13.74
CA GLU A 18 10.33 5.85 -12.56
C GLU A 18 10.46 4.33 -12.38
N PHE A 19 10.31 3.56 -13.45
CA PHE A 19 10.47 2.10 -13.39
C PHE A 19 11.92 1.69 -13.12
N ILE A 20 12.87 2.34 -13.80
CA ILE A 20 14.31 2.08 -13.63
C ILE A 20 14.72 2.40 -12.18
N ASN A 21 14.30 3.54 -11.65
CA ASN A 21 14.61 3.92 -10.26
C ASN A 21 13.97 2.97 -9.26
N MET A 22 12.70 2.58 -9.46
CA MET A 22 12.03 1.61 -8.60
C MET A 22 12.77 0.27 -8.58
N THR A 23 13.22 -0.23 -9.73
CA THR A 23 13.97 -1.48 -9.82
C THR A 23 15.31 -1.37 -9.10
N ARG A 24 16.06 -0.29 -9.35
CA ARG A 24 17.37 -0.05 -8.72
C ARG A 24 17.29 0.09 -7.21
N THR A 25 16.30 0.82 -6.70
CA THR A 25 16.12 1.00 -5.25
C THR A 25 15.68 -0.29 -4.57
N ARG A 26 14.87 -1.10 -5.24
CA ARG A 26 14.51 -2.42 -4.75
C ARG A 26 15.70 -3.36 -4.67
N GLU A 27 16.53 -3.41 -5.70
CA GLU A 27 17.77 -4.21 -5.70
C GLU A 27 18.73 -3.75 -4.58
N ALA A 28 18.86 -2.45 -4.35
CA ALA A 28 19.65 -1.91 -3.26
C ALA A 28 19.09 -2.31 -1.89
N MET A 29 17.77 -2.33 -1.71
CA MET A 29 17.12 -2.78 -0.49
C MET A 29 17.35 -4.28 -0.26
N GLU A 30 17.19 -5.10 -1.30
CA GLU A 30 17.40 -6.56 -1.22
C GLU A 30 18.86 -6.92 -0.92
N ALA A 31 19.82 -6.06 -1.30
CA ALA A 31 21.24 -6.23 -0.99
C ALA A 31 21.62 -5.79 0.44
N ASP A 32 20.75 -5.06 1.13
CA ASP A 32 20.95 -4.62 2.51
C ASP A 32 20.42 -5.71 3.49
N GLU A 33 21.32 -6.59 3.91
CA GLU A 33 20.97 -7.72 4.77
C GLU A 33 20.34 -7.29 6.11
N GLN A 34 20.80 -6.16 6.69
CA GLN A 34 20.26 -5.65 7.95
C GLN A 34 18.85 -5.11 7.77
N LEU A 35 18.62 -4.36 6.69
CA LEU A 35 17.30 -3.84 6.34
C LEU A 35 16.31 -4.98 6.09
N MET A 36 16.74 -6.01 5.34
CA MET A 36 15.90 -7.18 5.07
C MET A 36 15.56 -7.96 6.34
N ALA A 37 16.53 -8.09 7.27
CA ALA A 37 16.27 -8.70 8.56
C ALA A 37 15.22 -7.91 9.37
N ASN A 38 15.37 -6.59 9.45
CA ASN A 38 14.42 -5.72 10.16
C ASN A 38 13.01 -5.76 9.54
N LEU A 39 12.90 -5.80 8.21
CA LEU A 39 11.62 -5.94 7.52
C LEU A 39 10.95 -7.29 7.80
N ASN A 40 11.72 -8.36 7.79
CA ASN A 40 11.21 -9.69 8.11
C ASN A 40 10.73 -9.77 9.57
N GLU A 41 11.48 -9.20 10.51
CA GLU A 41 11.10 -9.10 11.91
C GLU A 41 9.82 -8.30 12.10
N TYR A 42 9.72 -7.14 11.45
CA TYR A 42 8.52 -6.29 11.47
C TYR A 42 7.28 -7.05 10.97
N ASN A 43 7.38 -7.74 9.83
CA ASN A 43 6.29 -8.53 9.27
C ASN A 43 5.89 -9.69 10.18
N ALA A 44 6.88 -10.38 10.78
CA ALA A 44 6.63 -11.48 11.71
C ALA A 44 5.91 -11.01 12.98
N MET A 45 6.28 -9.85 13.51
CA MET A 45 5.61 -9.26 14.68
C MET A 45 4.18 -8.83 14.36
N GLN A 46 3.94 -8.22 13.19
CA GLN A 46 2.57 -7.89 12.75
C GLN A 46 1.69 -9.14 12.65
N GLN A 47 2.21 -10.21 12.06
CA GLN A 47 1.48 -11.48 11.98
C GLN A 47 1.20 -12.06 13.36
N SER A 48 2.16 -12.02 14.28
CA SER A 48 1.99 -12.51 15.64
C SER A 48 0.92 -11.74 16.42
N ILE A 49 0.84 -10.42 16.25
CA ILE A 49 -0.24 -9.61 16.86
C ILE A 49 -1.60 -10.03 16.30
N MET A 50 -1.72 -10.19 14.98
CA MET A 50 -2.97 -10.65 14.36
C MET A 50 -3.40 -12.02 14.91
N ASP A 51 -2.46 -12.95 15.06
CA ASP A 51 -2.73 -14.30 15.58
C ASP A 51 -3.17 -14.25 17.04
N ILE A 52 -2.54 -13.41 17.88
CA ILE A 52 -2.93 -13.23 19.29
C ILE A 52 -4.30 -12.58 19.39
N MET A 53 -4.60 -11.56 18.59
CA MET A 53 -5.89 -10.87 18.60
C MET A 53 -7.03 -11.75 18.10
N SER A 54 -6.76 -12.72 17.24
CA SER A 54 -7.74 -13.70 16.75
C SER A 54 -7.93 -14.88 17.72
N SER A 55 -7.00 -15.08 18.66
CA SER A 55 -7.13 -16.09 19.71
C SER A 55 -7.89 -15.53 20.91
N ASP A 56 -8.78 -16.33 21.49
CA ASP A 56 -9.63 -15.97 22.65
C ASP A 56 -8.84 -15.87 23.98
N THR A 57 -7.50 -15.75 23.91
CA THR A 57 -6.64 -15.64 25.08
C THR A 57 -6.36 -14.19 25.43
N ASP A 58 -6.62 -13.84 26.70
CA ASP A 58 -6.34 -12.51 27.25
C ASP A 58 -4.83 -12.31 27.43
N ASN A 59 -4.16 -11.92 26.33
CA ASN A 59 -2.72 -11.64 26.27
C ASN A 59 -2.42 -10.15 26.06
N THR A 60 -3.19 -9.29 26.74
CA THR A 60 -3.08 -7.83 26.60
C THR A 60 -1.65 -7.31 26.79
N GLN A 61 -0.90 -7.86 27.76
CA GLN A 61 0.48 -7.44 28.02
C GLN A 61 1.41 -7.81 26.87
N ALA A 62 1.29 -9.02 26.31
CA ALA A 62 2.12 -9.46 25.18
C ALA A 62 1.85 -8.61 23.94
N VAL A 63 0.59 -8.24 23.68
CA VAL A 63 0.22 -7.34 22.58
C VAL A 63 0.84 -5.95 22.78
N GLN A 64 0.80 -5.41 23.99
CA GLN A 64 1.39 -4.10 24.29
C GLN A 64 2.91 -4.09 24.10
N ASP A 65 3.61 -5.13 24.55
CA ASP A 65 5.06 -5.23 24.40
C ASP A 65 5.45 -5.37 22.92
N MET A 66 4.75 -6.20 22.17
CA MET A 66 4.93 -6.33 20.71
C MET A 66 4.61 -5.03 19.97
N SER A 67 3.60 -4.30 20.37
CA SER A 67 3.25 -3.01 19.76
C SER A 67 4.38 -2.00 19.90
N ARG A 68 5.03 -1.92 21.07
CA ARG A 68 6.19 -1.05 21.29
C ARG A 68 7.39 -1.46 20.43
N ASP A 69 7.63 -2.76 20.28
CA ASP A 69 8.72 -3.27 19.46
C ASP A 69 8.46 -2.99 17.97
N ILE A 70 7.21 -3.10 17.52
CA ILE A 70 6.80 -2.72 16.16
C ILE A 70 7.00 -1.23 15.92
N GLU A 71 6.58 -0.36 16.84
CA GLU A 71 6.80 1.08 16.73
C GLU A 71 8.28 1.42 16.62
N ARG A 72 9.13 0.80 17.44
CA ARG A 72 10.59 1.00 17.37
C ARG A 72 11.17 0.57 16.02
N LEU A 73 10.80 -0.63 15.53
CA LEU A 73 11.25 -1.12 14.22
C LEU A 73 10.73 -0.25 13.08
N HIS A 74 9.49 0.21 13.17
CA HIS A 74 8.91 1.13 12.20
C HIS A 74 9.72 2.44 12.12
N ASP A 75 10.06 3.03 13.26
CA ASP A 75 10.86 4.24 13.29
C ASP A 75 12.28 4.00 12.73
N GLU A 76 12.91 2.88 13.05
CA GLU A 76 14.20 2.48 12.48
C GLU A 76 14.14 2.32 10.96
N LEU A 77 13.07 1.73 10.43
CA LEU A 77 12.85 1.58 8.99
C LEU A 77 12.65 2.94 8.30
N LEU A 78 11.89 3.85 8.91
CA LEU A 78 11.62 5.17 8.32
C LEU A 78 12.86 6.07 8.22
N VAL A 79 13.83 5.91 9.10
CA VAL A 79 15.11 6.65 9.05
C VAL A 79 16.15 5.97 8.15
N ASN A 80 15.90 4.76 7.67
CA ASN A 80 16.79 4.07 6.74
C ASN A 80 16.71 4.69 5.34
N GLU A 81 17.83 5.22 4.85
CA GLU A 81 17.90 5.92 3.56
C GLU A 81 17.53 5.02 2.38
N THR A 82 17.97 3.75 2.40
CA THR A 82 17.68 2.78 1.34
C THR A 82 16.19 2.45 1.28
N PHE A 83 15.58 2.25 2.44
CA PHE A 83 14.14 1.99 2.55
C PHE A 83 13.32 3.19 2.10
N HIS A 84 13.70 4.40 2.55
CA HIS A 84 13.04 5.64 2.15
C HIS A 84 13.13 5.87 0.63
N ALA A 85 14.32 5.66 0.03
CA ALA A 85 14.51 5.79 -1.41
C ALA A 85 13.64 4.80 -2.21
N MET A 86 13.48 3.57 -1.71
CA MET A 86 12.60 2.58 -2.33
C MET A 86 11.13 3.00 -2.25
N LEU A 87 10.66 3.47 -1.10
CA LEU A 87 9.28 3.94 -0.94
C LEU A 87 8.98 5.13 -1.87
N GLU A 88 9.90 6.09 -1.97
CA GLU A 88 9.76 7.25 -2.85
C GLU A 88 9.72 6.84 -4.32
N ALA A 89 10.62 5.95 -4.75
CA ALA A 89 10.64 5.45 -6.12
C ALA A 89 9.36 4.66 -6.46
N GLN A 90 8.86 3.87 -5.52
CA GLN A 90 7.60 3.14 -5.68
C GLN A 90 6.41 4.09 -5.81
N ALA A 91 6.34 5.13 -4.99
CA ALA A 91 5.28 6.13 -5.05
C ALA A 91 5.27 6.87 -6.40
N ARG A 92 6.44 7.27 -6.92
CA ARG A 92 6.58 7.90 -8.24
C ARG A 92 6.12 6.97 -9.36
N PHE A 93 6.49 5.70 -9.31
CA PHE A 93 6.04 4.72 -10.31
C PHE A 93 4.52 4.49 -10.25
N GLN A 94 3.95 4.41 -9.06
CA GLN A 94 2.49 4.31 -8.89
C GLN A 94 1.77 5.53 -9.45
N GLN A 95 2.33 6.73 -9.28
CA GLN A 95 1.77 7.96 -9.85
C GLN A 95 1.82 7.94 -11.38
N LEU A 96 2.92 7.47 -11.98
CA LEU A 96 3.00 7.26 -13.43
C LEU A 96 1.91 6.30 -13.90
N MET A 97 1.73 5.17 -13.22
CA MET A 97 0.71 4.17 -13.58
C MET A 97 -0.71 4.72 -13.44
N LYS A 98 -0.99 5.52 -12.41
CA LYS A 98 -2.27 6.24 -12.28
C LYS A 98 -2.53 7.15 -13.48
N GLN A 99 -1.52 7.90 -13.94
CA GLN A 99 -1.64 8.77 -15.11
C GLN A 99 -1.86 7.96 -16.40
N VAL A 100 -1.14 6.88 -16.61
CA VAL A 100 -1.32 5.98 -17.77
C VAL A 100 -2.74 5.42 -17.79
N ASN A 101 -3.22 4.90 -16.67
CA ASN A 101 -4.58 4.37 -16.56
C ASN A 101 -5.64 5.44 -16.80
N ARG A 102 -5.42 6.66 -16.32
CA ARG A 102 -6.29 7.80 -16.57
C ARG A 102 -6.40 8.11 -18.06
N VAL A 103 -5.28 8.19 -18.76
CA VAL A 103 -5.27 8.44 -20.21
C VAL A 103 -6.02 7.33 -20.96
N ILE A 104 -5.78 6.07 -20.61
CA ILE A 104 -6.51 4.94 -21.19
C ILE A 104 -8.02 5.08 -20.93
N GLY A 105 -8.43 5.38 -19.69
CA GLY A 105 -9.82 5.58 -19.29
C GLY A 105 -10.49 6.68 -20.11
N LEU A 106 -9.85 7.83 -20.27
CA LEU A 106 -10.36 8.94 -21.10
C LEU A 106 -10.56 8.54 -22.56
N CYS A 107 -9.62 7.75 -23.12
CA CYS A 107 -9.72 7.30 -24.51
C CYS A 107 -10.88 6.33 -24.78
N ILE A 108 -11.28 5.55 -23.78
CA ILE A 108 -12.40 4.59 -23.90
C ILE A 108 -13.73 5.15 -23.36
N GLY A 109 -13.75 6.41 -22.91
CA GLY A 109 -14.94 7.04 -22.35
C GLY A 109 -15.35 6.48 -20.98
N ALA A 110 -14.45 5.87 -20.25
CA ALA A 110 -14.68 5.51 -18.86
C ALA A 110 -14.72 6.81 -18.04
N GLU A 111 -15.86 7.10 -17.42
CA GLU A 111 -15.98 8.19 -16.46
C GLU A 111 -15.02 7.92 -15.30
N GLU A 112 -14.23 8.92 -14.93
CA GLU A 112 -13.40 8.85 -13.74
C GLU A 112 -14.33 8.65 -12.52
N HIS A 113 -14.41 7.45 -12.01
CA HIS A 113 -14.72 7.29 -10.60
C HIS A 113 -13.53 7.90 -9.86
N ASN A 114 -13.70 9.15 -9.48
CA ASN A 114 -12.84 9.87 -8.58
C ASN A 114 -12.93 9.12 -7.23
N GLU A 115 -12.11 8.08 -7.06
CA GLU A 115 -11.85 7.59 -5.71
C GLU A 115 -11.09 8.73 -5.02
N PRO A 116 -11.66 9.34 -3.98
CA PRO A 116 -10.95 10.35 -3.23
C PRO A 116 -9.68 9.70 -2.69
N ASP A 117 -8.53 10.32 -2.96
CA ASP A 117 -7.30 10.05 -2.22
C ASP A 117 -7.66 10.13 -0.74
N SER A 118 -7.82 8.98 -0.11
CA SER A 118 -8.07 8.86 1.32
C SER A 118 -6.76 8.98 2.07
N ASP A 119 -6.16 10.17 2.02
CA ASP A 119 -5.18 10.68 2.97
C ASP A 119 -5.82 11.83 3.78
N GLU A 120 -7.01 11.60 4.31
CA GLU A 120 -7.52 12.43 5.39
C GLU A 120 -8.11 11.50 6.44
N GLU A 121 -7.40 11.41 7.56
CA GLU A 121 -7.91 10.92 8.83
C GLU A 121 -9.11 11.79 9.23
N GLU A 122 -10.32 11.31 8.94
CA GLU A 122 -11.52 11.84 9.55
C GLU A 122 -12.14 10.76 10.43
N GLU A 123 -11.99 11.03 11.71
CA GLU A 123 -12.78 10.39 12.76
C GLU A 123 -14.26 10.55 12.48
N GLY A 124 -14.97 9.47 12.53
CA GLY A 124 -16.33 9.44 13.01
C GLY A 124 -17.43 9.66 11.99
N GLY A 125 -18.27 8.67 11.90
CA GLY A 125 -19.62 8.85 11.43
C GLY A 125 -20.13 7.71 10.58
N CYS A 126 -20.63 6.67 11.23
CA CYS A 126 -21.58 5.74 10.62
C CYS A 126 -22.86 6.50 10.23
N ASN A 127 -22.90 7.03 9.02
CA ASN A 127 -24.18 7.44 8.42
C ASN A 127 -24.80 6.21 7.76
N GLY A 128 -25.58 5.48 8.57
CA GLY A 128 -26.46 4.43 8.09
C GLY A 128 -27.50 4.99 7.12
N CYS A 129 -27.30 4.79 5.83
CA CYS A 129 -28.38 4.87 4.86
C CYS A 129 -29.24 3.61 4.94
N CYS A 130 -30.09 3.55 5.96
CA CYS A 130 -31.24 2.68 5.96
C CYS A 130 -32.43 3.43 5.33
N SER A 131 -32.43 3.55 4.02
CA SER A 131 -33.60 3.99 3.26
C SER A 131 -34.04 2.90 2.30
N HIS A 132 -34.53 1.80 2.81
CA HIS A 132 -35.50 0.94 2.10
C HIS A 132 -35.96 -0.21 3.02
N CYS A 133 -36.69 0.12 4.07
CA CYS A 133 -37.58 -0.86 4.69
C CYS A 133 -39.02 -0.36 4.52
N THR A 134 -39.59 -0.62 3.35
CA THR A 134 -41.04 -0.68 3.19
C THR A 134 -41.48 -2.08 3.57
N GLY A 135 -42.19 -2.20 4.68
CA GLY A 135 -42.97 -3.41 4.97
C GLY A 135 -42.84 -3.96 6.35
N CYS A 136 -43.48 -3.31 7.33
CA CYS A 136 -44.08 -3.98 8.49
C CYS A 136 -45.40 -3.33 8.77
N THR A 137 -46.44 -3.84 8.15
CA THR A 137 -47.81 -3.68 8.62
C THR A 137 -48.20 -4.93 9.38
N HIS A 138 -48.69 -4.71 10.61
CA HIS A 138 -49.33 -5.55 11.59
C HIS A 138 -48.45 -6.11 12.69
#